data_92708d851d57a15801e045cb5ca5a237
#
_entry.id   92708d851d57a15801e045cb5ca5a237
#
_cell.length_a   1.000
_cell.length_b   1.000
_cell.length_c   1.000
_cell.angle_alpha   90.00
_cell.angle_beta   90.00
_cell.angle_gamma   90.00
#
_symmetry.space_group_name_H-M   'P 1'
#
loop_
_entity.id
_entity.type
_entity.pdbx_description
1 polymer ?
#
loop_
_entity_poly.entity_id
_entity_poly.type
_entity_poly.pdbx_seq_one_letter_code
_entity_poly.pdbx_strand_id
1 'polypeptide(L)' 'MTCVICKHGETRPGTIRIAVERGPTVLVVRGVPAQVCDNCGEADLCADTVDRLRQMLSAAAHDGVQVEVREYAAA' A
#
# COMPACT_ATOMS: atom_id res chain seq x y z
N MET A 1 -12.92 -12.56 -6.87
CA MET A 1 -13.17 -11.56 -7.93
C MET A 1 -12.12 -11.74 -9.02
N THR A 2 -12.50 -11.64 -10.28
CA THR A 2 -11.56 -11.78 -11.38
C THR A 2 -10.65 -10.56 -11.47
N CYS A 3 -9.36 -10.79 -11.69
CA CYS A 3 -8.39 -9.71 -11.84
C CYS A 3 -8.70 -8.88 -13.09
N VAL A 4 -8.79 -7.55 -12.92
CA VAL A 4 -9.10 -6.64 -14.04
C VAL A 4 -7.89 -6.38 -14.94
N ILE A 5 -6.70 -6.74 -14.49
CA ILE A 5 -5.45 -6.50 -15.24
C ILE A 5 -5.16 -7.66 -16.19
N CYS A 6 -5.00 -8.87 -15.67
CA CYS A 6 -4.69 -10.04 -16.49
C CYS A 6 -5.93 -10.77 -16.99
N LYS A 7 -7.07 -10.61 -16.34
CA LYS A 7 -8.37 -11.22 -16.67
C LYS A 7 -8.41 -12.73 -16.59
N HIS A 8 -7.35 -13.36 -16.11
CA HIS A 8 -7.25 -14.83 -16.00
C HIS A 8 -7.14 -15.31 -14.56
N GLY A 9 -6.60 -14.50 -13.67
CA GLY A 9 -6.46 -14.85 -12.27
C GLY A 9 -7.62 -14.35 -11.45
N GLU A 10 -7.69 -14.80 -10.21
CA GLU A 10 -8.64 -14.30 -9.22
C GLU A 10 -7.91 -13.53 -8.14
N THR A 11 -8.56 -12.45 -7.66
CA THR A 11 -8.01 -11.67 -6.57
C THR A 11 -8.52 -12.20 -5.25
N ARG A 12 -7.64 -12.21 -4.24
CA ARG A 12 -7.96 -12.67 -2.89
C ARG A 12 -7.46 -11.66 -1.88
N PRO A 13 -8.12 -11.55 -0.72
CA PRO A 13 -7.62 -10.70 0.36
C PRO A 13 -6.22 -11.15 0.77
N GLY A 14 -5.32 -10.18 0.88
CA GLY A 14 -3.96 -10.41 1.32
C GLY A 14 -3.34 -9.12 1.83
N THR A 15 -2.05 -9.15 2.08
CA THR A 15 -1.30 -7.97 2.49
C THR A 15 -0.08 -7.79 1.62
N ILE A 16 0.29 -6.52 1.41
CA ILE A 16 1.46 -6.17 0.62
C ILE A 16 2.31 -5.15 1.35
N ARG A 17 3.52 -4.95 0.84
CA ARG A 17 4.44 -3.92 1.29
C ARG A 17 4.48 -2.85 0.22
N ILE A 18 4.32 -1.59 0.61
CA ILE A 18 4.28 -0.46 -0.31
C ILE A 18 5.31 0.57 0.11
N ALA A 19 6.06 1.10 -0.86
CA ALA A 19 6.91 2.27 -0.66
C ALA A 19 6.23 3.48 -1.29
N VAL A 20 6.05 4.54 -0.50
CA VAL A 20 5.47 5.81 -0.96
C VAL A 20 6.47 6.93 -0.73
N GLU A 21 6.47 7.93 -1.61
CA GLU A 21 7.43 9.01 -1.56
C GLU A 21 6.74 10.36 -1.62
N ARG A 22 7.30 11.33 -0.87
CA ARG A 22 6.87 12.72 -0.93
C ARG A 22 8.09 13.61 -0.69
N GLY A 23 8.57 14.29 -1.75
CA GLY A 23 9.81 15.02 -1.67
C GLY A 23 10.97 14.11 -1.27
N PRO A 24 11.75 14.47 -0.25
CA PRO A 24 12.84 13.61 0.23
C PRO A 24 12.38 12.47 1.14
N THR A 25 11.09 12.42 1.50
CA THR A 25 10.57 11.42 2.42
C THR A 25 10.18 10.14 1.69
N VAL A 26 10.71 9.01 2.13
CA VAL A 26 10.31 7.68 1.66
C VAL A 26 9.74 6.92 2.84
N LEU A 27 8.50 6.45 2.70
CA LEU A 27 7.82 5.68 3.73
C LEU A 27 7.51 4.30 3.18
N VAL A 28 8.00 3.26 3.85
CA VAL A 28 7.66 1.88 3.55
C VAL A 28 6.61 1.42 4.55
N VAL A 29 5.45 1.01 4.05
CA VAL A 29 4.34 0.53 4.88
C VAL A 29 4.17 -0.96 4.66
N ARG A 30 4.19 -1.73 5.74
CA ARG A 30 4.04 -3.18 5.73
C ARG A 30 2.64 -3.58 6.17
N GLY A 31 2.19 -4.75 5.73
CA GLY A 31 0.91 -5.28 6.12
C GLY A 31 -0.28 -4.52 5.56
N VAL A 32 -0.13 -3.90 4.39
CA VAL A 32 -1.19 -3.11 3.76
C VAL A 32 -2.23 -4.06 3.16
N PRO A 33 -3.51 -3.96 3.56
CA PRO A 33 -4.55 -4.82 3.02
C PRO A 33 -4.78 -4.54 1.54
N ALA A 34 -4.86 -5.61 0.75
CA ALA A 34 -5.04 -5.51 -0.69
C ALA A 34 -5.75 -6.74 -1.23
N GLN A 35 -6.35 -6.61 -2.40
CA GLN A 35 -6.81 -7.74 -3.20
C GLN A 35 -5.68 -8.12 -4.13
N VAL A 36 -5.12 -9.31 -3.95
CA VAL A 36 -3.93 -9.75 -4.69
C VAL A 36 -4.33 -10.83 -5.69
N CYS A 37 -3.93 -10.65 -6.95
CA CYS A 37 -4.18 -11.62 -8.00
C CYS A 37 -3.25 -12.83 -7.85
N ASP A 38 -3.81 -14.03 -7.94
CA ASP A 38 -3.05 -15.28 -7.83
C ASP A 38 -2.26 -15.63 -9.09
N ASN A 39 -2.52 -14.93 -10.19
CA ASN A 39 -1.86 -15.20 -11.48
C ASN A 39 -0.77 -14.18 -11.80
N CYS A 40 -1.10 -12.89 -11.83
CA CYS A 40 -0.13 -11.85 -12.21
C CYS A 40 0.51 -11.14 -11.02
N GLY A 41 0.06 -11.38 -9.80
CA GLY A 41 0.60 -10.73 -8.61
C GLY A 41 0.16 -9.29 -8.44
N GLU A 42 -0.72 -8.79 -9.29
CA GLU A 42 -1.23 -7.42 -9.19
C GLU A 42 -1.99 -7.23 -7.89
N ALA A 43 -1.79 -6.09 -7.24
CA ALA A 43 -2.46 -5.76 -6.00
C ALA A 43 -3.38 -4.56 -6.21
N ASP A 44 -4.61 -4.67 -5.72
CA ASP A 44 -5.61 -3.63 -5.82
C ASP A 44 -5.97 -3.13 -4.43
N LEU A 45 -5.92 -1.82 -4.24
CA LEU A 45 -6.18 -1.17 -2.96
C LEU A 45 -7.52 -0.44 -3.01
N CYS A 46 -8.30 -0.51 -1.93
CA CYS A 46 -9.52 0.28 -1.83
C CYS A 46 -9.18 1.75 -1.51
N ALA A 47 -10.15 2.64 -1.75
CA ALA A 47 -9.96 4.08 -1.56
C ALA A 47 -9.60 4.43 -0.12
N ASP A 48 -10.21 3.77 0.86
CA ASP A 48 -9.91 4.02 2.27
C ASP A 48 -8.46 3.69 2.62
N THR A 49 -7.94 2.61 2.06
CA THR A 49 -6.53 2.22 2.24
C THR A 49 -5.60 3.25 1.64
N VAL A 50 -5.91 3.73 0.44
CA VAL A 50 -5.10 4.76 -0.23
C VAL A 50 -5.10 6.05 0.58
N ASP A 51 -6.26 6.47 1.09
CA ASP A 51 -6.37 7.68 1.90
C ASP A 51 -5.56 7.59 3.19
N ARG A 52 -5.59 6.43 3.84
CA ARG A 52 -4.80 6.21 5.05
C ARG A 52 -3.30 6.26 4.75
N LEU A 53 -2.86 5.67 3.65
CA LEU A 53 -1.46 5.73 3.23
C LEU A 53 -1.02 7.17 2.98
N ARG A 54 -1.88 7.99 2.36
CA ARG A 54 -1.60 9.40 2.15
C ARG A 54 -1.46 10.16 3.47
N GLN A 55 -2.32 9.88 4.44
CA GLN A 55 -2.24 10.49 5.78
C GLN A 55 -0.93 10.12 6.47
N MET A 56 -0.54 8.85 6.41
CA MET A 56 0.72 8.38 6.99
C MET A 56 1.91 9.09 6.35
N LEU A 57 1.90 9.20 5.03
CA LEU A 57 2.97 9.87 4.29
C LEU A 57 3.04 11.36 4.63
N SER A 58 1.90 12.04 4.71
CA SER A 58 1.85 13.45 5.09
C SER A 58 2.41 13.69 6.48
N ALA A 59 2.07 12.83 7.44
CA ALA A 59 2.58 12.93 8.80
C ALA A 59 4.09 12.73 8.84
N ALA A 60 4.61 11.73 8.14
CA ALA A 60 6.05 11.48 8.07
C ALA A 60 6.79 12.65 7.43
N ALA A 61 6.26 13.19 6.34
CA ALA A 61 6.86 14.34 5.66
C ALA A 61 6.86 15.58 6.54
N HIS A 62 5.76 15.80 7.28
CA HIS A 62 5.64 16.94 8.22
C HIS A 62 6.69 16.85 9.34
N ASP A 63 6.95 15.64 9.82
CA ASP A 63 7.90 15.40 10.90
C ASP A 63 9.36 15.40 10.41
N GLY A 64 9.59 15.60 9.11
CA GLY A 64 10.93 15.66 8.55
C GLY A 64 11.62 14.31 8.42
N VAL A 65 10.85 13.22 8.44
CA VAL A 65 11.36 11.86 8.29
C VAL A 65 11.89 11.67 6.86
N GLN A 66 13.09 11.12 6.71
CA GLN A 66 13.66 10.81 5.38
C GLN A 66 13.29 9.42 4.93
N VAL A 67 13.56 8.40 5.75
CA VAL A 67 13.22 7.00 5.45
C VAL A 67 12.64 6.38 6.71
N GLU A 68 11.49 5.72 6.60
CA GLU A 68 10.86 5.05 7.73
C GLU A 68 10.10 3.82 7.26
N VAL A 69 10.06 2.79 8.10
CA VAL A 69 9.25 1.60 7.88
C VAL A 69 8.17 1.58 8.96
N ARG A 70 6.91 1.48 8.56
CA ARG A 70 5.77 1.42 9.49
C ARG A 70 4.87 0.23 9.16
N GLU A 71 4.17 -0.25 10.19
CA GLU A 71 3.11 -1.24 10.02
C GLU A 71 1.78 -0.50 9.79
N TYR A 72 1.01 -0.93 8.81
CA TYR A 72 -0.28 -0.31 8.50
C TYR A 72 -1.22 -0.34 9.71
N ALA A 73 -1.30 -1.47 10.40
CA ALA A 73 -2.19 -1.65 11.53
C ALA A 73 -1.77 -0.86 12.78
N ALA A 74 -0.51 -0.45 12.86
CA ALA A 74 0.03 0.28 14.01
C ALA A 74 -0.02 1.80 13.82
N ALA A 75 -0.42 2.24 12.66
CA ALA A 75 -0.40 3.66 12.30
C ALA A 75 -1.64 4.41 12.77
#